data_1300baf5d26d97aa6e4088a03b749068
#
_entry.id   1300baf5d26d97aa6e4088a03b749068
#
_cell.length_a   1.000
_cell.length_b   1.000
_cell.length_c   1.000
_cell.angle_alpha   90.00
_cell.angle_beta   90.00
_cell.angle_gamma   90.00
#
_symmetry.space_group_name_H-M   'P 1'
#
loop_
_entity.id
_entity.type
_entity.pdbx_description
1 polymer ?
#
loop_
_entity_poly.entity_id
_entity_poly.type
_entity_poly.pdbx_seq_one_letter_code
_entity_poly.pdbx_strand_id
1 'polypeptide(L)'
;PTGPPIGYADLDQVSDEVAVGFAHRGLAEGSVLLLSLPSGLPYLVAYLAAAKLGAITAGVNPRLGASERTVLARTVAPDLVLATDDLVGGIPDHLEVDLVSGSDSASHALANYREPGQRPDRLPTDPDRPVCICFTSGSTGNPKGALFANRQLEAIAEMDRGGAWGEGGHLIPGTALAHVGAMTKLGWQLAAGTTLHLLDRWKASDVLDLVDRFRIPAITGVAAQVALMLDDPSFDDHDFDCVQAIVVGGGPSPPDLVTAARRKFGAPYSNRYSSTESGGIGLATALDANDEEALHTVGRPRPGVGADVRDNERRPVEPGEVGELWLRTASSMVSYRHDPEVTAATLVDGWLRTGDRARVDDQGCYRLAGRVDDMYIRGGYNVHPQ
;
A
#
# COMPACT_ATOMS: atom_id res chain seq x y z
N PRO A 1 -1.66 20.33 0.61
CA PRO A 1 -1.04 20.21 1.96
C PRO A 1 -1.37 21.44 2.77
N THR A 2 -1.95 21.25 3.94
CA THR A 2 -2.45 22.33 4.79
C THR A 2 -1.41 22.82 5.81
N GLY A 3 -0.28 22.11 5.95
CA GLY A 3 0.79 22.40 6.91
C GLY A 3 2.10 22.85 6.25
N PRO A 4 3.01 23.46 7.04
CA PRO A 4 4.36 23.76 6.58
C PRO A 4 5.14 22.45 6.33
N PRO A 5 6.12 22.45 5.39
CA PRO A 5 6.97 21.30 5.17
C PRO A 5 7.85 21.03 6.41
N ILE A 6 8.09 19.75 6.70
CA ILE A 6 9.08 19.30 7.68
C ILE A 6 10.33 18.80 6.94
N GLY A 7 11.50 19.24 7.38
CA GLY A 7 12.79 18.75 6.88
C GLY A 7 13.14 17.37 7.45
N TYR A 8 14.03 16.65 6.79
CA TYR A 8 14.47 15.32 7.23
C TYR A 8 15.13 15.32 8.60
N ALA A 9 15.95 16.35 8.92
CA ALA A 9 16.59 16.46 10.22
C ALA A 9 15.55 16.63 11.35
N ASP A 10 14.54 17.47 11.12
CA ASP A 10 13.47 17.68 12.10
C ASP A 10 12.57 16.44 12.22
N LEU A 11 12.29 15.76 11.10
CA LEU A 11 11.53 14.51 11.10
C LEU A 11 12.25 13.40 11.88
N ASP A 12 13.57 13.27 11.68
CA ASP A 12 14.41 12.32 12.40
C ASP A 12 14.41 12.62 13.91
N GLN A 13 14.65 13.89 14.28
CA GLN A 13 14.64 14.33 15.68
C GLN A 13 13.27 14.09 16.33
N VAL A 14 12.17 14.51 15.69
CA VAL A 14 10.82 14.35 16.25
C VAL A 14 10.48 12.87 16.43
N SER A 15 10.84 12.03 15.47
CA SER A 15 10.59 10.59 15.58
C SER A 15 11.49 9.89 16.59
N ASP A 16 12.72 10.39 16.87
CA ASP A 16 13.56 9.93 17.98
C ASP A 16 12.90 10.24 19.32
N GLU A 17 12.51 11.49 19.54
CA GLU A 17 11.88 11.96 20.77
C GLU A 17 10.56 11.21 21.07
N VAL A 18 9.74 10.98 20.03
CA VAL A 18 8.49 10.21 20.15
C VAL A 18 8.77 8.72 20.42
N ALA A 19 9.83 8.15 19.84
CA ALA A 19 10.22 6.77 20.11
C ALA A 19 10.55 6.56 21.60
N VAL A 20 11.27 7.47 22.23
CA VAL A 20 11.55 7.42 23.67
C VAL A 20 10.25 7.49 24.49
N GLY A 21 9.32 8.38 24.13
CA GLY A 21 8.01 8.46 24.77
C GLY A 21 7.17 7.19 24.60
N PHE A 22 7.21 6.56 23.43
CA PHE A 22 6.57 5.25 23.21
C PHE A 22 7.21 4.15 24.08
N ALA A 23 8.53 4.15 24.23
CA ALA A 23 9.22 3.21 25.14
C ALA A 23 8.78 3.40 26.59
N HIS A 24 8.58 4.65 27.05
CA HIS A 24 8.02 4.93 28.38
C HIS A 24 6.57 4.43 28.55
N ARG A 25 5.84 4.28 27.46
CA ARG A 25 4.50 3.65 27.44
C ARG A 25 4.57 2.12 27.30
N GLY A 26 5.75 1.52 27.33
CA GLY A 26 5.95 0.09 27.28
C GLY A 26 6.08 -0.48 25.87
N LEU A 27 6.09 0.35 24.82
CA LEU A 27 6.31 -0.13 23.46
C LEU A 27 7.78 -0.54 23.29
N ALA A 28 8.00 -1.75 22.80
CA ALA A 28 9.32 -2.35 22.64
C ALA A 28 9.42 -3.15 21.32
N GLU A 29 10.58 -3.76 21.08
CA GLU A 29 10.76 -4.64 19.92
C GLU A 29 9.70 -5.75 19.90
N GLY A 30 9.02 -5.91 18.76
CA GLY A 30 7.94 -6.88 18.56
C GLY A 30 6.56 -6.45 19.05
N SER A 31 6.44 -5.37 19.83
CA SER A 31 5.14 -4.78 20.21
C SER A 31 4.40 -4.26 18.98
N VAL A 32 3.07 -4.27 19.04
CA VAL A 32 2.21 -3.79 17.93
C VAL A 32 1.61 -2.43 18.28
N LEU A 33 1.90 -1.43 17.45
CA LEU A 33 1.29 -0.10 17.47
C LEU A 33 0.19 -0.02 16.40
N LEU A 34 -1.08 0.10 16.83
CA LEU A 34 -2.20 0.31 15.91
C LEU A 34 -2.41 1.80 15.66
N LEU A 35 -2.41 2.21 14.40
CA LEU A 35 -2.65 3.59 13.99
C LEU A 35 -4.03 3.75 13.34
N SER A 36 -4.98 4.32 14.07
CA SER A 36 -6.29 4.77 13.58
C SER A 36 -6.23 6.28 13.34
N LEU A 37 -5.38 6.69 12.40
CA LEU A 37 -5.03 8.07 12.10
C LEU A 37 -5.24 8.40 10.61
N PRO A 38 -5.54 9.67 10.26
CA PRO A 38 -5.47 10.11 8.87
C PRO A 38 -4.03 10.05 8.32
N SER A 39 -3.91 10.12 6.98
CA SER A 39 -2.61 10.13 6.30
C SER A 39 -1.96 11.51 6.44
N GLY A 40 -1.20 11.73 7.50
CA GLY A 40 -0.56 13.00 7.82
C GLY A 40 0.75 12.83 8.56
N LEU A 41 1.32 13.92 9.00
CA LEU A 41 2.59 13.93 9.74
C LEU A 41 2.54 13.08 11.03
N PRO A 42 1.45 13.11 11.85
CA PRO A 42 1.37 12.26 13.03
C PRO A 42 1.50 10.77 12.72
N TYR A 43 0.87 10.30 11.62
CA TYR A 43 1.01 8.91 11.16
C TYR A 43 2.46 8.58 10.79
N LEU A 44 3.10 9.44 10.00
CA LEU A 44 4.49 9.24 9.56
C LEU A 44 5.47 9.22 10.73
N VAL A 45 5.34 10.17 11.67
CA VAL A 45 6.16 10.22 12.88
C VAL A 45 5.97 8.97 13.74
N ALA A 46 4.72 8.52 13.96
CA ALA A 46 4.44 7.31 14.72
C ALA A 46 5.04 6.06 14.06
N TYR A 47 4.91 5.95 12.73
CA TYR A 47 5.52 4.84 11.96
C TYR A 47 7.04 4.79 12.12
N LEU A 48 7.71 5.94 11.99
CA LEU A 48 9.17 6.03 12.15
C LEU A 48 9.61 5.76 13.58
N ALA A 49 8.89 6.30 14.56
CA ALA A 49 9.17 6.08 15.99
C ALA A 49 9.04 4.60 16.36
N ALA A 50 7.97 3.93 15.91
CA ALA A 50 7.80 2.49 16.09
C ALA A 50 8.93 1.68 15.44
N ALA A 51 9.30 2.01 14.20
CA ALA A 51 10.40 1.34 13.51
C ALA A 51 11.75 1.49 14.24
N LYS A 52 12.02 2.66 14.86
CA LYS A 52 13.23 2.91 15.66
C LYS A 52 13.28 2.05 16.94
N LEU A 53 12.15 1.63 17.46
CA LEU A 53 12.04 0.71 18.60
C LEU A 53 11.97 -0.77 18.19
N GLY A 54 11.89 -1.08 16.90
CA GLY A 54 11.60 -2.45 16.43
C GLY A 54 10.14 -2.87 16.68
N ALA A 55 9.26 -1.93 16.98
CA ALA A 55 7.83 -2.17 17.10
C ALA A 55 7.18 -2.24 15.71
N ILE A 56 6.05 -2.93 15.64
CA ILE A 56 5.33 -3.26 14.41
C ILE A 56 4.16 -2.29 14.25
N THR A 57 4.14 -1.53 13.17
CA THR A 57 3.01 -0.63 12.88
C THR A 57 1.88 -1.38 12.17
N ALA A 58 0.66 -1.33 12.72
CA ALA A 58 -0.56 -1.79 12.06
C ALA A 58 -1.42 -0.58 11.67
N GLY A 59 -1.61 -0.35 10.37
CA GLY A 59 -2.33 0.84 9.86
C GLY A 59 -3.80 0.56 9.60
N VAL A 60 -4.70 1.36 10.15
CA VAL A 60 -6.14 1.29 9.89
C VAL A 60 -6.53 2.33 8.85
N ASN A 61 -7.22 1.91 7.80
CA ASN A 61 -7.76 2.85 6.81
C ASN A 61 -8.80 3.77 7.47
N PRO A 62 -8.63 5.10 7.45
CA PRO A 62 -9.54 6.04 8.10
C PRO A 62 -10.96 6.04 7.52
N ARG A 63 -11.17 5.45 6.34
CA ARG A 63 -12.49 5.33 5.71
C ARG A 63 -13.33 4.14 6.20
N LEU A 64 -12.73 3.25 6.98
CA LEU A 64 -13.46 2.10 7.53
C LEU A 64 -14.46 2.52 8.59
N GLY A 65 -15.59 1.80 8.66
CA GLY A 65 -16.58 1.98 9.71
C GLY A 65 -16.11 1.43 11.07
N ALA A 66 -16.82 1.78 12.14
CA ALA A 66 -16.47 1.37 13.50
C ALA A 66 -16.40 -0.16 13.67
N SER A 67 -17.34 -0.91 13.08
CA SER A 67 -17.36 -2.38 13.14
C SER A 67 -16.13 -3.00 12.46
N GLU A 68 -15.70 -2.44 11.34
CA GLU A 68 -14.51 -2.90 10.62
C GLU A 68 -13.25 -2.62 11.44
N ARG A 69 -13.13 -1.43 12.04
CA ARG A 69 -12.01 -1.09 12.94
C ARG A 69 -11.92 -2.05 14.12
N THR A 70 -13.07 -2.45 14.68
CA THR A 70 -13.13 -3.45 15.78
C THR A 70 -12.50 -4.78 15.36
N VAL A 71 -12.83 -5.25 14.15
CA VAL A 71 -12.28 -6.51 13.63
C VAL A 71 -10.76 -6.39 13.46
N LEU A 72 -10.28 -5.30 12.86
CA LEU A 72 -8.84 -5.09 12.65
C LEU A 72 -8.06 -5.04 13.96
N ALA A 73 -8.55 -4.30 14.95
CA ALA A 73 -7.91 -4.21 16.27
C ALA A 73 -7.81 -5.58 16.95
N ARG A 74 -8.87 -6.39 16.88
CA ARG A 74 -8.85 -7.77 17.40
C ARG A 74 -7.89 -8.69 16.65
N THR A 75 -7.78 -8.52 15.35
CA THR A 75 -6.91 -9.35 14.49
C THR A 75 -5.43 -9.23 14.87
N VAL A 76 -4.97 -8.03 15.27
CA VAL A 76 -3.54 -7.81 15.56
C VAL A 76 -3.21 -7.77 17.03
N ALA A 77 -4.22 -7.64 17.92
CA ALA A 77 -4.04 -7.54 19.38
C ALA A 77 -2.93 -6.51 19.73
N PRO A 78 -3.17 -5.21 19.50
CA PRO A 78 -2.14 -4.18 19.67
C PRO A 78 -1.80 -3.95 21.14
N ASP A 79 -0.54 -3.59 21.40
CA ASP A 79 -0.05 -3.18 22.72
C ASP A 79 -0.37 -1.71 23.02
N LEU A 80 -0.45 -0.88 21.97
CA LEU A 80 -0.83 0.54 22.05
C LEU A 80 -1.65 0.92 20.82
N VAL A 81 -2.66 1.76 21.01
CA VAL A 81 -3.48 2.32 19.93
C VAL A 81 -3.39 3.85 19.95
N LEU A 82 -3.04 4.43 18.81
CA LEU A 82 -3.20 5.88 18.59
C LEU A 82 -4.41 6.12 17.69
N ALA A 83 -5.29 6.99 18.13
CA ALA A 83 -6.48 7.37 17.35
C ALA A 83 -6.76 8.87 17.46
N THR A 84 -7.38 9.45 16.43
CA THR A 84 -8.05 10.75 16.54
C THR A 84 -9.47 10.57 17.08
N ASP A 85 -10.07 11.64 17.64
CA ASP A 85 -11.41 11.60 18.22
C ASP A 85 -12.49 11.05 17.26
N ASP A 86 -12.38 11.35 15.97
CA ASP A 86 -13.29 10.87 14.94
C ASP A 86 -13.02 9.42 14.49
N LEU A 87 -11.85 8.88 14.78
CA LEU A 87 -11.43 7.53 14.38
C LEU A 87 -11.30 6.53 15.55
N VAL A 88 -11.53 6.95 16.79
CA VAL A 88 -11.48 6.06 17.96
C VAL A 88 -12.69 5.11 18.02
N GLY A 89 -13.82 5.51 17.46
CA GLY A 89 -15.03 4.68 17.46
C GLY A 89 -14.79 3.30 16.85
N GLY A 90 -15.18 2.26 17.60
CA GLY A 90 -14.99 0.85 17.22
C GLY A 90 -13.70 0.22 17.72
N ILE A 91 -12.78 0.95 18.33
CA ILE A 91 -11.66 0.34 19.04
C ILE A 91 -12.21 -0.32 20.31
N PRO A 92 -11.88 -1.60 20.60
CA PRO A 92 -12.37 -2.30 21.78
C PRO A 92 -11.98 -1.63 23.09
N ASP A 93 -12.95 -1.48 24.04
CA ASP A 93 -12.77 -0.75 25.31
C ASP A 93 -11.64 -1.30 26.23
N HIS A 94 -11.25 -2.57 26.04
CA HIS A 94 -10.17 -3.18 26.83
C HIS A 94 -8.77 -2.83 26.32
N LEU A 95 -8.65 -2.18 25.16
CA LEU A 95 -7.39 -1.73 24.61
C LEU A 95 -7.04 -0.34 25.14
N GLU A 96 -5.77 -0.12 25.43
CA GLU A 96 -5.28 1.21 25.77
C GLU A 96 -5.23 2.09 24.53
N VAL A 97 -6.03 3.16 24.54
CA VAL A 97 -6.14 4.10 23.41
C VAL A 97 -5.68 5.49 23.86
N ASP A 98 -4.70 6.01 23.17
CA ASP A 98 -4.27 7.38 23.33
C ASP A 98 -4.87 8.25 22.21
N LEU A 99 -5.63 9.25 22.60
CA LEU A 99 -6.17 10.23 21.67
C LEU A 99 -5.09 11.25 21.29
N VAL A 100 -4.88 11.42 20.01
CA VAL A 100 -3.88 12.33 19.47
C VAL A 100 -4.51 13.39 18.56
N SER A 101 -3.90 14.56 18.53
CA SER A 101 -4.31 15.60 17.59
C SER A 101 -3.91 15.21 16.17
N GLY A 102 -4.81 15.41 15.22
CA GLY A 102 -4.52 15.29 13.79
C GLY A 102 -3.68 16.44 13.21
N SER A 103 -3.06 17.26 14.06
CA SER A 103 -2.28 18.43 13.61
C SER A 103 -1.04 18.03 12.83
N ASP A 104 -0.89 18.58 11.64
CA ASP A 104 0.27 18.39 10.74
C ASP A 104 1.48 19.29 11.07
N SER A 105 1.42 20.08 12.16
CA SER A 105 2.56 20.87 12.60
C SER A 105 3.62 20.00 13.26
N ALA A 106 4.88 20.14 12.86
CA ALA A 106 6.01 19.43 13.47
C ALA A 106 6.10 19.62 14.98
N SER A 107 5.73 20.81 15.49
CA SER A 107 5.73 21.12 16.92
C SER A 107 4.61 20.43 17.71
N HIS A 108 3.55 20.01 17.04
CA HIS A 108 2.37 19.42 17.67
C HIS A 108 2.18 17.95 17.33
N ALA A 109 2.88 17.44 16.31
CA ALA A 109 2.78 16.02 15.96
C ALA A 109 3.22 15.15 17.14
N LEU A 110 2.28 14.43 17.72
CA LEU A 110 2.48 13.54 18.87
C LEU A 110 3.17 14.23 20.07
N ALA A 111 2.85 15.51 20.32
CA ALA A 111 3.51 16.33 21.35
C ALA A 111 3.51 15.66 22.75
N ASN A 112 2.48 14.91 23.10
CA ASN A 112 2.35 14.22 24.40
C ASN A 112 3.37 13.08 24.59
N TYR A 113 4.04 12.65 23.51
CA TYR A 113 5.06 11.59 23.56
C TYR A 113 6.48 12.12 23.40
N ARG A 114 6.65 13.40 23.12
CA ARG A 114 7.99 13.92 22.86
C ARG A 114 8.81 14.02 24.14
N GLU A 115 9.98 13.42 24.09
CA GLU A 115 11.05 13.56 25.10
C GLU A 115 12.18 14.40 24.52
N PRO A 116 12.15 15.75 24.68
CA PRO A 116 13.00 16.66 23.92
C PRO A 116 14.49 16.34 24.04
N GLY A 117 15.16 16.22 22.91
CA GLY A 117 16.60 15.96 22.80
C GLY A 117 17.01 14.52 23.12
N GLN A 118 16.07 13.62 23.44
CA GLN A 118 16.35 12.21 23.64
C GLN A 118 16.23 11.42 22.35
N ARG A 119 16.90 10.27 22.31
CA ARG A 119 16.84 9.31 21.19
C ARG A 119 16.93 7.89 21.74
N PRO A 120 16.30 6.91 21.07
CA PRO A 120 16.45 5.51 21.44
C PRO A 120 17.85 5.00 21.04
N ASP A 121 18.27 3.90 21.65
CA ASP A 121 19.44 3.16 21.18
C ASP A 121 19.20 2.61 19.77
N ARG A 122 20.28 2.61 18.96
CA ARG A 122 20.20 2.02 17.63
C ARG A 122 20.06 0.50 17.72
N LEU A 123 19.06 -0.01 17.06
CA LEU A 123 18.88 -1.45 16.92
C LEU A 123 19.93 -2.05 15.97
N PRO A 124 20.42 -3.27 16.24
CA PRO A 124 21.26 -3.99 15.28
C PRO A 124 20.49 -4.27 14.01
N THR A 125 21.21 -4.37 12.88
CA THR A 125 20.59 -4.76 11.60
C THR A 125 20.04 -6.17 11.71
N ASP A 126 18.75 -6.33 11.39
CA ASP A 126 18.07 -7.61 11.37
C ASP A 126 17.10 -7.64 10.18
N PRO A 127 17.38 -8.43 9.13
CA PRO A 127 16.51 -8.54 7.96
C PRO A 127 15.15 -9.19 8.29
N ASP A 128 15.06 -9.95 9.36
CA ASP A 128 13.83 -10.65 9.75
C ASP A 128 12.99 -9.86 10.76
N ARG A 129 13.47 -8.70 11.23
CA ARG A 129 12.69 -7.86 12.15
C ARG A 129 11.41 -7.41 11.47
N PRO A 130 10.23 -7.73 12.04
CA PRO A 130 8.95 -7.24 11.55
C PRO A 130 8.86 -5.71 11.66
N VAL A 131 8.24 -5.07 10.69
CA VAL A 131 8.09 -3.59 10.61
C VAL A 131 6.64 -3.17 10.56
N CYS A 132 5.84 -3.79 9.69
CA CYS A 132 4.47 -3.37 9.52
C CYS A 132 3.50 -4.51 9.19
N ILE A 133 2.23 -4.25 9.51
CA ILE A 133 1.08 -5.09 9.19
C ILE A 133 0.16 -4.29 8.28
N CYS A 134 -0.08 -4.80 7.07
CA CYS A 134 -1.05 -4.27 6.13
C CYS A 134 -2.29 -5.16 6.12
N PHE A 135 -3.47 -4.56 6.32
CA PHE A 135 -4.71 -5.35 6.31
C PHE A 135 -5.19 -5.62 4.89
N THR A 136 -5.68 -6.84 4.67
CA THR A 136 -6.35 -7.23 3.43
C THR A 136 -7.84 -6.92 3.52
N SER A 137 -8.49 -6.67 2.39
CA SER A 137 -9.93 -6.44 2.32
C SER A 137 -10.79 -7.70 2.53
N GLY A 138 -10.16 -8.86 2.76
CA GLY A 138 -10.79 -10.14 3.06
C GLY A 138 -11.98 -10.51 2.17
N SER A 139 -11.79 -11.23 1.09
CA SER A 139 -12.88 -11.79 0.27
C SER A 139 -13.80 -12.74 1.07
N THR A 140 -13.31 -13.25 2.19
CA THR A 140 -14.03 -14.14 3.12
C THR A 140 -14.76 -13.39 4.25
N GLY A 141 -14.80 -12.04 4.20
CA GLY A 141 -15.46 -11.20 5.21
C GLY A 141 -14.64 -10.85 6.45
N ASN A 142 -13.54 -11.56 6.73
CA ASN A 142 -12.64 -11.25 7.84
C ASN A 142 -11.31 -10.72 7.31
N PRO A 143 -10.98 -9.43 7.55
CA PRO A 143 -9.69 -8.87 7.17
C PRO A 143 -8.54 -9.59 7.90
N LYS A 144 -7.44 -9.83 7.16
CA LYS A 144 -6.23 -10.47 7.71
C LYS A 144 -5.10 -9.46 7.75
N GLY A 145 -4.22 -9.57 8.73
CA GLY A 145 -3.04 -8.71 8.86
C GLY A 145 -1.80 -9.34 8.22
N ALA A 146 -1.43 -8.92 7.01
CA ALA A 146 -0.21 -9.35 6.34
C ALA A 146 1.02 -8.67 6.95
N LEU A 147 1.95 -9.45 7.49
CA LEU A 147 3.16 -9.00 8.18
C LEU A 147 4.34 -8.88 7.21
N PHE A 148 5.05 -7.77 7.30
CA PHE A 148 6.26 -7.49 6.51
C PHE A 148 7.44 -7.20 7.43
N ALA A 149 8.59 -7.82 7.13
CA ALA A 149 9.86 -7.59 7.79
C ALA A 149 10.80 -6.75 6.90
N ASN A 150 11.94 -6.33 7.43
CA ASN A 150 12.92 -5.51 6.72
C ASN A 150 13.30 -6.08 5.35
N ARG A 151 13.53 -7.40 5.23
CA ARG A 151 13.88 -8.05 3.96
C ARG A 151 12.82 -7.89 2.87
N GLN A 152 11.53 -7.92 3.25
CA GLN A 152 10.45 -7.69 2.29
C GLN A 152 10.40 -6.23 1.85
N LEU A 153 10.60 -5.29 2.78
CA LEU A 153 10.64 -3.87 2.46
C LEU A 153 11.85 -3.53 1.57
N GLU A 154 12.99 -4.16 1.79
CA GLU A 154 14.18 -4.03 0.92
C GLU A 154 13.92 -4.59 -0.48
N ALA A 155 13.33 -5.77 -0.59
CA ALA A 155 12.93 -6.34 -1.87
C ALA A 155 11.93 -5.45 -2.63
N ILE A 156 10.95 -4.85 -1.93
CA ILE A 156 10.04 -3.86 -2.52
C ILE A 156 10.82 -2.65 -3.04
N ALA A 157 11.77 -2.15 -2.24
CA ALA A 157 12.62 -1.02 -2.61
C ALA A 157 13.43 -1.31 -3.88
N GLU A 158 14.06 -2.47 -3.98
CA GLU A 158 14.84 -2.88 -5.15
C GLU A 158 13.98 -2.98 -6.42
N MET A 159 12.76 -3.51 -6.30
CA MET A 159 11.83 -3.63 -7.42
C MET A 159 11.19 -2.31 -7.85
N ASP A 160 11.10 -1.33 -6.95
CA ASP A 160 10.51 -0.02 -7.25
C ASP A 160 11.57 1.03 -7.65
N ARG A 161 12.83 0.86 -7.27
CA ARG A 161 13.94 1.70 -7.74
C ARG A 161 14.19 1.48 -9.23
N GLY A 162 14.61 2.54 -9.91
CA GLY A 162 14.92 2.48 -11.35
C GLY A 162 13.81 2.91 -12.28
N GLY A 163 12.65 3.33 -11.77
CA GLY A 163 11.67 4.10 -12.55
C GLY A 163 12.06 5.59 -12.56
N ALA A 164 11.58 6.34 -13.55
CA ALA A 164 11.82 7.80 -13.68
C ALA A 164 11.37 8.62 -12.45
N TRP A 165 10.66 8.01 -11.52
CA TRP A 165 10.10 8.60 -10.31
C TRP A 165 10.67 8.02 -9.00
N GLY A 166 11.73 7.19 -9.05
CA GLY A 166 12.21 6.41 -7.91
C GLY A 166 13.44 7.01 -7.19
N GLU A 167 13.95 8.17 -7.61
CA GLU A 167 15.21 8.72 -7.10
C GLU A 167 15.04 10.13 -6.50
N GLY A 168 14.26 10.23 -5.42
CA GLY A 168 13.96 11.52 -4.83
C GLY A 168 12.92 12.32 -5.61
N GLY A 169 12.88 13.63 -5.43
CA GLY A 169 11.86 14.49 -6.06
C GLY A 169 10.55 14.51 -5.27
N HIS A 170 9.46 14.87 -5.95
CA HIS A 170 8.15 15.04 -5.33
C HIS A 170 7.25 13.84 -5.65
N LEU A 171 6.50 13.36 -4.66
CA LEU A 171 5.59 12.22 -4.79
C LEU A 171 4.32 12.43 -3.95
N ILE A 172 3.18 12.08 -4.52
CA ILE A 172 1.91 11.96 -3.81
C ILE A 172 1.64 10.45 -3.62
N PRO A 173 1.53 9.93 -2.38
CA PRO A 173 1.12 8.54 -2.19
C PRO A 173 -0.25 8.29 -2.83
N GLY A 174 -0.33 7.29 -3.71
CA GLY A 174 -1.57 6.98 -4.45
C GLY A 174 -2.68 6.39 -3.57
N THR A 175 -2.35 5.95 -2.34
CA THR A 175 -3.28 5.39 -1.36
C THR A 175 -3.00 5.97 0.02
N ALA A 176 -3.93 5.78 0.96
CA ALA A 176 -3.69 6.13 2.37
C ALA A 176 -2.46 5.39 2.92
N LEU A 177 -1.74 6.02 3.87
CA LEU A 177 -0.52 5.46 4.47
C LEU A 177 -0.73 4.08 5.12
N ALA A 178 -1.95 3.77 5.53
CA ALA A 178 -2.35 2.47 6.08
C ALA A 178 -2.37 1.31 5.07
N HIS A 179 -2.29 1.59 3.76
CA HIS A 179 -2.32 0.56 2.72
C HIS A 179 -0.93 0.10 2.32
N VAL A 180 -0.83 -1.15 1.85
CA VAL A 180 0.41 -1.76 1.36
C VAL A 180 1.13 -0.90 0.33
N GLY A 181 0.40 -0.29 -0.60
CA GLY A 181 0.94 0.57 -1.65
C GLY A 181 1.66 1.83 -1.17
N ALA A 182 1.47 2.22 0.10
CA ALA A 182 2.15 3.35 0.73
C ALA A 182 3.04 2.86 1.88
N MET A 183 2.49 2.16 2.88
CA MET A 183 3.19 1.82 4.12
C MET A 183 4.50 1.04 3.93
N THR A 184 4.51 0.06 3.03
CA THR A 184 5.71 -0.73 2.72
C THR A 184 6.78 0.04 1.94
N LYS A 185 6.44 1.23 1.45
CA LYS A 185 7.33 2.05 0.61
C LYS A 185 7.92 3.24 1.34
N LEU A 186 7.37 3.62 2.50
CA LEU A 186 7.81 4.82 3.25
C LEU A 186 9.32 4.82 3.50
N GLY A 187 9.88 3.70 3.95
CA GLY A 187 11.30 3.61 4.29
C GLY A 187 12.22 3.95 3.11
N TRP A 188 12.01 3.33 1.96
CA TRP A 188 12.89 3.57 0.81
C TRP A 188 12.63 4.93 0.15
N GLN A 189 11.38 5.42 0.13
CA GLN A 189 11.06 6.75 -0.40
C GLN A 189 11.76 7.84 0.41
N LEU A 190 11.74 7.73 1.75
CA LEU A 190 12.48 8.64 2.62
C LEU A 190 14.00 8.51 2.43
N ALA A 191 14.52 7.28 2.34
CA ALA A 191 15.96 7.06 2.09
C ALA A 191 16.42 7.60 0.73
N ALA A 192 15.54 7.70 -0.25
CA ALA A 192 15.80 8.30 -1.56
C ALA A 192 15.74 9.86 -1.54
N GLY A 193 15.42 10.48 -0.41
CA GLY A 193 15.28 11.94 -0.31
C GLY A 193 13.98 12.49 -0.91
N THR A 194 12.95 11.66 -1.03
CA THR A 194 11.67 12.04 -1.66
C THR A 194 10.89 13.04 -0.81
N THR A 195 10.38 14.10 -1.42
CA THR A 195 9.39 14.98 -0.78
C THR A 195 8.01 14.34 -0.92
N LEU A 196 7.45 13.85 0.20
CA LEU A 196 6.11 13.26 0.25
C LEU A 196 5.06 14.35 0.48
N HIS A 197 4.12 14.47 -0.46
CA HIS A 197 2.92 15.31 -0.30
C HIS A 197 1.81 14.49 0.34
N LEU A 198 1.68 14.59 1.67
CA LEU A 198 0.65 13.88 2.41
C LEU A 198 -0.69 14.64 2.34
N LEU A 199 -1.75 13.93 1.98
CA LEU A 199 -3.11 14.44 1.92
C LEU A 199 -3.94 13.70 2.96
N ASP A 200 -4.49 14.41 3.94
CA ASP A 200 -5.46 13.88 4.92
C ASP A 200 -6.74 13.42 4.21
N ARG A 201 -7.16 14.22 3.24
CA ARG A 201 -8.24 13.92 2.31
C ARG A 201 -7.77 14.05 0.88
N TRP A 202 -7.95 13.00 0.11
CA TRP A 202 -7.67 13.04 -1.31
C TRP A 202 -8.76 13.81 -2.06
N LYS A 203 -8.39 14.82 -2.86
CA LYS A 203 -9.25 15.54 -3.80
C LYS A 203 -8.54 15.68 -5.13
N ALA A 204 -9.30 15.56 -6.22
CA ALA A 204 -8.75 15.66 -7.57
C ALA A 204 -8.04 16.99 -7.80
N SER A 205 -8.71 18.12 -7.51
CA SER A 205 -8.14 19.47 -7.65
C SER A 205 -6.82 19.65 -6.90
N ASP A 206 -6.74 19.17 -5.64
CA ASP A 206 -5.51 19.29 -4.84
C ASP A 206 -4.35 18.49 -5.47
N VAL A 207 -4.65 17.32 -6.05
CA VAL A 207 -3.64 16.51 -6.74
C VAL A 207 -3.19 17.17 -8.04
N LEU A 208 -4.12 17.70 -8.84
CA LEU A 208 -3.80 18.42 -10.09
C LEU A 208 -2.90 19.63 -9.81
N ASP A 209 -3.27 20.46 -8.81
CA ASP A 209 -2.46 21.60 -8.36
C ASP A 209 -1.03 21.17 -7.94
N LEU A 210 -0.90 20.07 -7.19
CA LEU A 210 0.40 19.58 -6.75
C LEU A 210 1.25 19.05 -7.90
N VAL A 211 0.64 18.32 -8.84
CA VAL A 211 1.34 17.78 -10.02
C VAL A 211 1.90 18.92 -10.87
N ASP A 212 1.10 19.92 -11.17
CA ASP A 212 1.54 21.09 -11.93
C ASP A 212 2.60 21.88 -11.17
N ARG A 213 2.30 22.32 -9.95
CA ARG A 213 3.16 23.20 -9.13
C ARG A 213 4.54 22.60 -8.83
N PHE A 214 4.58 21.31 -8.49
CA PHE A 214 5.82 20.64 -8.09
C PHE A 214 6.41 19.76 -9.21
N ARG A 215 5.83 19.82 -10.41
CA ARG A 215 6.29 19.06 -11.58
C ARG A 215 6.44 17.58 -11.28
N ILE A 216 5.40 16.98 -10.67
CA ILE A 216 5.43 15.58 -10.23
C ILE A 216 5.39 14.65 -11.45
N PRO A 217 6.39 13.79 -11.66
CA PRO A 217 6.54 13.04 -12.92
C PRO A 217 5.62 11.82 -13.02
N ALA A 218 4.97 11.40 -11.92
CA ALA A 218 4.12 10.21 -11.92
C ALA A 218 2.80 10.44 -11.19
N ILE A 219 1.70 10.14 -11.87
CA ILE A 219 0.37 10.05 -11.27
C ILE A 219 0.21 8.61 -10.78
N THR A 220 0.02 8.43 -9.47
CA THR A 220 -0.16 7.12 -8.84
C THR A 220 -1.51 7.05 -8.14
N GLY A 221 -2.18 5.89 -8.19
CA GLY A 221 -3.45 5.74 -7.50
C GLY A 221 -4.29 4.56 -7.99
N VAL A 222 -5.60 4.73 -7.88
CA VAL A 222 -6.61 3.78 -8.35
C VAL A 222 -7.41 4.39 -9.53
N ALA A 223 -8.02 3.54 -10.35
CA ALA A 223 -8.76 3.98 -11.55
C ALA A 223 -9.81 5.07 -11.27
N ALA A 224 -10.54 4.93 -10.14
CA ALA A 224 -11.54 5.94 -9.74
C ALA A 224 -10.93 7.33 -9.47
N GLN A 225 -9.70 7.40 -8.93
CA GLN A 225 -9.01 8.67 -8.73
C GLN A 225 -8.63 9.32 -10.05
N VAL A 226 -8.14 8.53 -11.01
CA VAL A 226 -7.85 9.02 -12.36
C VAL A 226 -9.12 9.55 -13.03
N ALA A 227 -10.24 8.83 -12.94
CA ALA A 227 -11.53 9.31 -13.47
C ALA A 227 -11.93 10.65 -12.86
N LEU A 228 -11.85 10.79 -11.53
CA LEU A 228 -12.16 12.04 -10.83
C LEU A 228 -11.25 13.21 -11.23
N MET A 229 -9.96 12.94 -11.49
CA MET A 229 -9.05 13.98 -12.00
C MET A 229 -9.43 14.42 -13.42
N LEU A 230 -9.78 13.48 -14.32
CA LEU A 230 -10.17 13.80 -15.69
C LEU A 230 -11.50 14.55 -15.78
N ASP A 231 -12.38 14.37 -14.80
CA ASP A 231 -13.69 15.03 -14.70
C ASP A 231 -13.65 16.33 -13.86
N ASP A 232 -12.48 16.67 -13.29
CA ASP A 232 -12.35 17.89 -12.48
C ASP A 232 -12.44 19.14 -13.37
N PRO A 233 -13.29 20.13 -13.03
CA PRO A 233 -13.44 21.34 -13.83
C PRO A 233 -12.15 22.15 -14.03
N SER A 234 -11.18 22.02 -13.10
CA SER A 234 -9.89 22.71 -13.17
C SER A 234 -8.85 21.98 -14.02
N PHE A 235 -9.16 20.80 -14.57
CA PHE A 235 -8.17 19.97 -15.26
C PHE A 235 -7.41 20.75 -16.36
N ASP A 236 -8.14 21.50 -17.18
CA ASP A 236 -7.57 22.21 -18.33
C ASP A 236 -6.83 23.52 -17.92
N ASP A 237 -6.85 23.88 -16.64
CA ASP A 237 -6.11 25.03 -16.08
C ASP A 237 -4.67 24.68 -15.69
N HIS A 238 -4.29 23.38 -15.77
CA HIS A 238 -2.99 22.87 -15.33
C HIS A 238 -2.11 22.38 -16.48
N ASP A 239 -0.79 22.43 -16.27
CA ASP A 239 0.22 21.89 -17.17
C ASP A 239 0.75 20.53 -16.71
N PHE A 240 0.56 19.50 -17.53
CA PHE A 240 0.97 18.13 -17.25
C PHE A 240 2.17 17.64 -18.08
N ASP A 241 2.88 18.52 -18.77
CA ASP A 241 4.06 18.14 -19.58
C ASP A 241 5.17 17.45 -18.77
N CYS A 242 5.14 17.60 -17.44
CA CYS A 242 6.04 16.91 -16.53
C CYS A 242 5.68 15.44 -16.30
N VAL A 243 4.45 15.02 -16.59
CA VAL A 243 3.97 13.67 -16.29
C VAL A 243 4.58 12.67 -17.27
N GLN A 244 5.35 11.74 -16.74
CA GLN A 244 6.03 10.69 -17.51
C GLN A 244 5.29 9.36 -17.47
N ALA A 245 4.44 9.15 -16.46
CA ALA A 245 3.68 7.92 -16.31
C ALA A 245 2.42 8.11 -15.47
N ILE A 246 1.39 7.32 -15.79
CA ILE A 246 0.19 7.12 -14.99
C ILE A 246 0.23 5.66 -14.51
N VAL A 247 0.38 5.43 -13.20
CA VAL A 247 0.58 4.11 -12.61
C VAL A 247 -0.60 3.79 -11.71
N VAL A 248 -1.43 2.84 -12.12
CA VAL A 248 -2.72 2.57 -11.49
C VAL A 248 -2.84 1.10 -11.10
N GLY A 249 -3.30 0.86 -9.87
CA GLY A 249 -3.51 -0.49 -9.35
C GLY A 249 -4.71 -0.58 -8.42
N GLY A 250 -4.88 -1.74 -7.78
CA GLY A 250 -5.93 -1.95 -6.78
C GLY A 250 -7.34 -2.17 -7.32
N GLY A 251 -7.50 -2.25 -8.63
CA GLY A 251 -8.77 -2.52 -9.30
C GLY A 251 -8.65 -2.47 -10.82
N PRO A 252 -9.70 -2.85 -11.56
CA PRO A 252 -9.69 -2.80 -13.02
C PRO A 252 -9.70 -1.36 -13.52
N SER A 253 -8.98 -1.11 -14.61
CA SER A 253 -9.01 0.14 -15.37
C SER A 253 -9.78 -0.07 -16.67
N PRO A 254 -10.98 0.53 -16.81
CA PRO A 254 -11.74 0.42 -18.06
C PRO A 254 -10.96 0.97 -19.27
N PRO A 255 -11.01 0.34 -20.45
CA PRO A 255 -10.28 0.78 -21.65
C PRO A 255 -10.51 2.25 -22.02
N ASP A 256 -11.75 2.73 -21.89
CA ASP A 256 -12.09 4.13 -22.17
C ASP A 256 -11.39 5.10 -21.22
N LEU A 257 -11.28 4.75 -19.93
CA LEU A 257 -10.54 5.52 -18.94
C LEU A 257 -9.06 5.57 -19.27
N VAL A 258 -8.44 4.43 -19.60
CA VAL A 258 -7.02 4.35 -19.98
C VAL A 258 -6.75 5.23 -21.20
N THR A 259 -7.60 5.14 -22.24
CA THR A 259 -7.49 5.93 -23.46
C THR A 259 -7.63 7.43 -23.17
N ALA A 260 -8.62 7.82 -22.38
CA ALA A 260 -8.85 9.22 -22.01
C ALA A 260 -7.68 9.79 -21.18
N ALA A 261 -7.18 9.01 -20.20
CA ALA A 261 -6.06 9.42 -19.36
C ALA A 261 -4.77 9.60 -20.17
N ARG A 262 -4.42 8.65 -21.04
CA ARG A 262 -3.25 8.76 -21.93
C ARG A 262 -3.30 10.00 -22.79
N ARG A 263 -4.48 10.31 -23.35
CA ARG A 263 -4.67 11.49 -24.20
C ARG A 263 -4.60 12.80 -23.42
N LYS A 264 -5.30 12.89 -22.27
CA LYS A 264 -5.42 14.14 -21.51
C LYS A 264 -4.14 14.50 -20.76
N PHE A 265 -3.46 13.53 -20.15
CA PHE A 265 -2.16 13.76 -19.48
C PHE A 265 -0.96 13.72 -20.42
N GLY A 266 -1.12 13.28 -21.68
CA GLY A 266 0.00 13.13 -22.61
C GLY A 266 1.02 12.05 -22.21
N ALA A 267 0.67 11.13 -21.32
CA ALA A 267 1.59 10.19 -20.70
C ALA A 267 1.13 8.73 -20.82
N PRO A 268 2.06 7.75 -20.84
CA PRO A 268 1.71 6.33 -20.86
C PRO A 268 1.01 5.90 -19.56
N TYR A 269 0.14 4.89 -19.69
CA TYR A 269 -0.63 4.32 -18.58
C TYR A 269 -0.18 2.88 -18.30
N SER A 270 0.16 2.59 -17.06
CA SER A 270 0.53 1.25 -16.62
C SER A 270 -0.49 0.71 -15.62
N ASN A 271 -1.18 -0.35 -16.01
CA ASN A 271 -1.99 -1.15 -15.10
C ASN A 271 -1.07 -1.99 -14.21
N ARG A 272 -1.30 -1.96 -12.88
CA ARG A 272 -0.56 -2.71 -11.89
C ARG A 272 -1.48 -3.71 -11.21
N TYR A 273 -1.21 -4.99 -11.40
CA TYR A 273 -1.82 -6.04 -10.60
C TYR A 273 -0.89 -6.44 -9.46
N SER A 274 -1.43 -6.45 -8.27
CA SER A 274 -0.77 -6.92 -7.05
C SER A 274 -1.81 -7.22 -5.97
N SER A 275 -1.37 -7.87 -4.90
CA SER A 275 -2.17 -8.03 -3.68
C SER A 275 -1.45 -7.42 -2.48
N THR A 276 -2.14 -7.34 -1.34
CA THR A 276 -1.51 -6.97 -0.08
C THR A 276 -0.43 -7.97 0.27
N GLU A 277 -0.71 -9.25 0.11
CA GLU A 277 0.18 -10.36 0.44
C GLU A 277 1.45 -10.38 -0.41
N SER A 278 1.41 -9.83 -1.62
CA SER A 278 2.58 -9.70 -2.50
C SER A 278 3.44 -8.45 -2.21
N GLY A 279 3.12 -7.68 -1.16
CA GLY A 279 3.80 -6.41 -0.86
C GLY A 279 3.49 -5.29 -1.86
N GLY A 280 2.39 -5.38 -2.61
CA GLY A 280 2.06 -4.43 -3.67
C GLY A 280 2.90 -4.60 -4.94
N ILE A 281 3.57 -5.73 -5.10
CA ILE A 281 4.40 -6.09 -6.27
C ILE A 281 3.77 -7.27 -7.00
N GLY A 282 3.78 -7.25 -8.34
CA GLY A 282 3.17 -8.33 -9.15
C GLY A 282 3.36 -8.09 -10.64
N LEU A 283 2.25 -7.95 -11.38
CA LEU A 283 2.26 -7.78 -12.82
C LEU A 283 2.09 -6.30 -13.20
N ALA A 284 2.51 -5.96 -14.40
CA ALA A 284 2.34 -4.61 -14.93
C ALA A 284 2.26 -4.62 -16.45
N THR A 285 1.44 -3.73 -17.03
CA THR A 285 1.59 -3.37 -18.44
C THR A 285 2.81 -2.47 -18.60
N ALA A 286 3.56 -2.66 -19.68
CA ALA A 286 4.72 -1.83 -20.00
C ALA A 286 4.28 -0.38 -20.28
N LEU A 287 5.17 0.59 -20.07
CA LEU A 287 4.88 1.98 -20.40
C LEU A 287 4.81 2.21 -21.93
N ASP A 288 5.56 1.42 -22.69
CA ASP A 288 5.54 1.38 -24.15
C ASP A 288 4.60 0.30 -24.72
N ALA A 289 3.69 -0.24 -23.90
CA ALA A 289 2.74 -1.25 -24.30
C ALA A 289 1.86 -0.77 -25.46
N ASN A 290 1.59 -1.67 -26.41
CA ASN A 290 0.57 -1.45 -27.41
C ASN A 290 -0.84 -1.41 -26.80
N ASP A 291 -1.83 -1.00 -27.59
CA ASP A 291 -3.21 -0.85 -27.07
C ASP A 291 -3.80 -2.18 -26.58
N GLU A 292 -3.50 -3.31 -27.24
CA GLU A 292 -3.98 -4.62 -26.81
C GLU A 292 -3.49 -4.99 -25.39
N GLU A 293 -2.22 -4.80 -25.09
CA GLU A 293 -1.67 -5.01 -23.76
C GLU A 293 -2.21 -3.98 -22.77
N ALA A 294 -2.15 -2.69 -23.10
CA ALA A 294 -2.47 -1.60 -22.18
C ALA A 294 -3.95 -1.54 -21.78
N LEU A 295 -4.87 -1.89 -22.69
CA LEU A 295 -6.31 -1.75 -22.50
C LEU A 295 -6.97 -3.03 -21.98
N HIS A 296 -6.40 -4.21 -22.27
CA HIS A 296 -7.09 -5.48 -22.07
C HIS A 296 -6.36 -6.47 -21.17
N THR A 297 -5.20 -6.11 -20.62
CA THR A 297 -4.40 -7.00 -19.78
C THR A 297 -3.97 -6.33 -18.48
N VAL A 298 -3.44 -7.13 -17.57
CA VAL A 298 -2.67 -6.66 -16.40
C VAL A 298 -1.16 -6.78 -16.64
N GLY A 299 -0.77 -6.97 -17.90
CA GLY A 299 0.61 -7.02 -18.35
C GLY A 299 1.34 -8.31 -18.00
N ARG A 300 2.63 -8.17 -17.75
CA ARG A 300 3.58 -9.25 -17.51
C ARG A 300 4.16 -9.18 -16.10
N PRO A 301 4.80 -10.25 -15.60
CA PRO A 301 5.56 -10.21 -14.36
C PRO A 301 6.60 -9.09 -14.39
N ARG A 302 6.63 -8.28 -13.33
CA ARG A 302 7.70 -7.28 -13.16
C ARG A 302 9.04 -7.98 -12.95
N PRO A 303 10.18 -7.29 -13.20
CA PRO A 303 11.50 -7.85 -12.90
C PRO A 303 11.57 -8.40 -11.47
N GLY A 304 12.08 -9.61 -11.30
CA GLY A 304 12.15 -10.30 -10.00
C GLY A 304 10.87 -11.00 -9.55
N VAL A 305 9.79 -10.95 -10.34
CA VAL A 305 8.53 -11.65 -10.06
C VAL A 305 8.38 -12.86 -10.98
N GLY A 306 8.14 -14.04 -10.41
CA GLY A 306 7.59 -15.19 -11.12
C GLY A 306 6.06 -15.16 -11.07
N ALA A 307 5.40 -15.52 -12.15
CA ALA A 307 3.95 -15.68 -12.18
C ALA A 307 3.60 -16.97 -12.93
N ASP A 308 2.58 -17.65 -12.46
CA ASP A 308 2.14 -18.94 -12.98
C ASP A 308 0.62 -19.04 -12.88
N VAL A 309 -0.01 -19.71 -13.83
CA VAL A 309 -1.44 -20.02 -13.78
C VAL A 309 -1.58 -21.51 -13.58
N ARG A 310 -2.31 -21.94 -12.55
CA ARG A 310 -2.37 -23.35 -12.13
C ARG A 310 -3.80 -23.88 -12.04
N ASP A 311 -3.93 -25.16 -12.30
CA ASP A 311 -5.17 -25.93 -12.12
C ASP A 311 -5.44 -26.24 -10.63
N ASN A 312 -6.54 -26.94 -10.36
CA ASN A 312 -6.91 -27.34 -8.99
C ASN A 312 -5.93 -28.35 -8.37
N GLU A 313 -5.15 -29.07 -9.18
CA GLU A 313 -4.07 -29.97 -8.75
C GLU A 313 -2.73 -29.23 -8.63
N ARG A 314 -2.74 -27.90 -8.74
CA ARG A 314 -1.57 -26.98 -8.65
C ARG A 314 -0.53 -27.17 -9.76
N ARG A 315 -0.92 -27.76 -10.89
CA ARG A 315 -0.05 -27.90 -12.07
C ARG A 315 -0.22 -26.69 -12.99
N PRO A 316 0.85 -26.20 -13.62
CA PRO A 316 0.73 -25.17 -14.64
C PRO A 316 -0.24 -25.59 -15.74
N VAL A 317 -1.06 -24.64 -16.21
CA VAL A 317 -1.98 -24.84 -17.33
C VAL A 317 -1.34 -24.34 -18.63
N GLU A 318 -1.88 -24.81 -19.78
CA GLU A 318 -1.44 -24.31 -21.08
C GLU A 318 -1.85 -22.85 -21.31
N PRO A 319 -1.08 -22.09 -22.14
CA PRO A 319 -1.46 -20.73 -22.52
C PRO A 319 -2.90 -20.64 -23.04
N GLY A 320 -3.65 -19.65 -22.55
CA GLY A 320 -5.07 -19.46 -22.86
C GLY A 320 -6.04 -20.13 -21.91
N GLU A 321 -5.63 -21.14 -21.18
CA GLU A 321 -6.46 -21.79 -20.16
C GLU A 321 -6.58 -20.94 -18.89
N VAL A 322 -7.73 -21.04 -18.22
CA VAL A 322 -8.01 -20.30 -16.98
C VAL A 322 -7.68 -21.16 -15.76
N GLY A 323 -6.84 -20.65 -14.88
CA GLY A 323 -6.51 -21.27 -13.60
C GLY A 323 -6.36 -20.23 -12.50
N GLU A 324 -5.90 -20.63 -11.32
CA GLU A 324 -5.54 -19.72 -10.23
C GLU A 324 -4.18 -19.07 -10.51
N LEU A 325 -4.10 -17.75 -10.35
CA LEU A 325 -2.84 -17.01 -10.49
C LEU A 325 -1.99 -17.19 -9.22
N TRP A 326 -0.75 -17.59 -9.43
CA TRP A 326 0.25 -17.73 -8.39
C TRP A 326 1.42 -16.78 -8.67
N LEU A 327 1.92 -16.12 -7.62
CA LEU A 327 3.08 -15.23 -7.70
C LEU A 327 4.23 -15.76 -6.87
N ARG A 328 5.46 -15.51 -7.32
CA ARG A 328 6.68 -15.78 -6.56
C ARG A 328 7.52 -14.51 -6.54
N THR A 329 7.65 -13.89 -5.39
CA THR A 329 8.42 -12.66 -5.22
C THR A 329 9.00 -12.55 -3.82
N ALA A 330 10.19 -11.98 -3.70
CA ALA A 330 10.85 -11.72 -2.41
C ALA A 330 10.10 -10.67 -1.57
N SER A 331 9.20 -9.89 -2.17
CA SER A 331 8.35 -8.92 -1.49
C SER A 331 7.10 -9.52 -0.82
N SER A 332 6.83 -10.83 -1.01
CA SER A 332 5.67 -11.49 -0.39
C SER A 332 5.75 -11.42 1.14
N MET A 333 4.60 -11.22 1.77
CA MET A 333 4.47 -11.15 3.24
C MET A 333 5.20 -12.32 3.94
N VAL A 334 5.61 -12.10 5.18
CA VAL A 334 6.15 -13.18 6.03
C VAL A 334 5.05 -14.17 6.41
N SER A 335 3.91 -13.65 6.85
CA SER A 335 2.76 -14.43 7.32
C SER A 335 1.53 -13.54 7.48
N TYR A 336 0.38 -14.14 7.71
CA TYR A 336 -0.72 -13.46 8.38
C TYR A 336 -0.51 -13.48 9.89
N ARG A 337 -0.73 -12.34 10.53
CA ARG A 337 -0.61 -12.20 11.99
C ARG A 337 -1.63 -13.12 12.68
N HIS A 338 -1.16 -13.96 13.58
CA HIS A 338 -1.97 -14.91 14.39
C HIS A 338 -2.78 -15.94 13.58
N ASP A 339 -2.44 -16.18 12.31
CA ASP A 339 -3.15 -17.12 11.45
C ASP A 339 -2.16 -18.03 10.67
N PRO A 340 -1.50 -18.98 11.36
CA PRO A 340 -0.52 -19.86 10.72
C PRO A 340 -1.14 -20.83 9.71
N GLU A 341 -2.39 -21.26 9.91
CA GLU A 341 -3.06 -22.20 9.02
C GLU A 341 -3.36 -21.55 7.67
N VAL A 342 -3.95 -20.34 7.67
CA VAL A 342 -4.22 -19.59 6.44
C VAL A 342 -2.92 -19.15 5.80
N THR A 343 -1.89 -18.82 6.58
CA THR A 343 -0.54 -18.52 6.06
C THR A 343 0.00 -19.70 5.26
N ALA A 344 -0.02 -20.92 5.83
CA ALA A 344 0.46 -22.11 5.14
C ALA A 344 -0.38 -22.49 3.91
N ALA A 345 -1.67 -22.18 3.91
CA ALA A 345 -2.54 -22.37 2.75
C ALA A 345 -2.30 -21.34 1.62
N THR A 346 -1.80 -20.15 1.98
CA THR A 346 -1.56 -19.03 1.06
C THR A 346 -0.14 -19.02 0.52
N LEU A 347 0.86 -19.31 1.37
CA LEU A 347 2.29 -19.38 1.00
C LEU A 347 2.71 -20.85 0.90
N VAL A 348 2.79 -21.37 -0.32
CA VAL A 348 3.06 -22.78 -0.61
C VAL A 348 4.33 -22.91 -1.44
N ASP A 349 5.34 -23.57 -0.91
CA ASP A 349 6.61 -23.85 -1.60
C ASP A 349 7.26 -22.59 -2.22
N GLY A 350 7.19 -21.46 -1.50
CA GLY A 350 7.72 -20.17 -1.92
C GLY A 350 6.86 -19.44 -2.98
N TRP A 351 5.66 -19.92 -3.24
CA TRP A 351 4.66 -19.27 -4.08
C TRP A 351 3.51 -18.73 -3.25
N LEU A 352 3.03 -17.57 -3.63
CA LEU A 352 1.83 -16.92 -3.10
C LEU A 352 0.63 -17.31 -3.95
N ARG A 353 -0.36 -17.97 -3.37
CA ARG A 353 -1.69 -18.16 -3.95
C ARG A 353 -2.47 -16.86 -3.84
N THR A 354 -2.82 -16.25 -4.97
CA THR A 354 -3.49 -14.95 -4.96
C THR A 354 -5.00 -15.03 -4.69
N GLY A 355 -5.59 -16.20 -4.96
CA GLY A 355 -7.04 -16.37 -4.98
C GLY A 355 -7.72 -15.71 -6.17
N ASP A 356 -6.96 -15.13 -7.09
CA ASP A 356 -7.46 -14.57 -8.34
C ASP A 356 -7.31 -15.59 -9.47
N ARG A 357 -8.27 -15.63 -10.38
CA ARG A 357 -8.20 -16.43 -11.60
C ARG A 357 -7.65 -15.60 -12.73
N ALA A 358 -6.81 -16.24 -13.55
CA ALA A 358 -6.22 -15.59 -14.70
C ALA A 358 -5.99 -16.59 -15.82
N ARG A 359 -5.71 -16.07 -17.01
CA ARG A 359 -5.09 -16.78 -18.13
C ARG A 359 -3.90 -15.98 -18.63
N VAL A 360 -2.91 -16.67 -19.18
CA VAL A 360 -1.77 -16.06 -19.86
C VAL A 360 -1.89 -16.34 -21.35
N ASP A 361 -1.64 -15.35 -22.20
CA ASP A 361 -1.61 -15.51 -23.64
C ASP A 361 -0.21 -15.92 -24.15
N ASP A 362 -0.12 -16.24 -25.46
CA ASP A 362 1.12 -16.65 -26.11
C ASP A 362 2.24 -15.57 -26.08
N GLN A 363 1.89 -14.32 -25.78
CA GLN A 363 2.82 -13.23 -25.63
C GLN A 363 3.27 -13.03 -24.18
N GLY A 364 2.76 -13.85 -23.23
CA GLY A 364 3.05 -13.77 -21.82
C GLY A 364 2.29 -12.66 -21.08
N CYS A 365 1.24 -12.10 -21.65
CA CYS A 365 0.35 -11.13 -21.00
C CYS A 365 -0.75 -11.85 -20.23
N TYR A 366 -1.00 -11.38 -19.01
CA TYR A 366 -2.00 -11.94 -18.12
C TYR A 366 -3.32 -11.17 -18.20
N ARG A 367 -4.43 -11.90 -18.17
CA ARG A 367 -5.79 -11.36 -18.09
C ARG A 367 -6.51 -11.98 -16.90
N LEU A 368 -7.05 -11.14 -16.03
CA LEU A 368 -7.84 -11.61 -14.90
C LEU A 368 -9.19 -12.18 -15.37
N ALA A 369 -9.66 -13.19 -14.67
CA ALA A 369 -10.90 -13.93 -14.97
C ALA A 369 -11.79 -14.11 -13.72
N GLY A 370 -11.71 -13.16 -12.77
CA GLY A 370 -12.46 -13.18 -11.51
C GLY A 370 -11.66 -13.76 -10.34
N ARG A 371 -12.35 -14.12 -9.28
CA ARG A 371 -11.75 -14.74 -8.08
C ARG A 371 -12.14 -16.21 -7.95
N VAL A 372 -11.32 -16.97 -7.25
CA VAL A 372 -11.61 -18.38 -6.95
C VAL A 372 -12.87 -18.49 -6.09
N ASP A 373 -13.03 -17.58 -5.11
CA ASP A 373 -14.11 -17.58 -4.13
C ASP A 373 -15.43 -16.97 -4.64
N ASP A 374 -15.41 -16.26 -5.78
CA ASP A 374 -16.61 -15.66 -6.38
C ASP A 374 -17.44 -16.67 -7.22
N MET A 375 -17.04 -17.94 -7.23
CA MET A 375 -17.75 -18.99 -7.95
C MET A 375 -19.05 -19.36 -7.22
N TYR A 376 -20.16 -19.37 -7.95
CA TYR A 376 -21.38 -20.00 -7.50
C TYR A 376 -21.88 -21.07 -8.48
N ILE A 377 -22.58 -22.06 -7.96
CA ILE A 377 -23.11 -23.15 -8.79
C ILE A 377 -24.56 -22.83 -9.18
N ARG A 378 -24.85 -22.76 -10.47
CA ARG A 378 -26.21 -22.61 -11.00
C ARG A 378 -26.56 -23.77 -11.95
N GLY A 379 -27.55 -24.56 -11.56
CA GLY A 379 -28.01 -25.71 -12.38
C GLY A 379 -26.93 -26.76 -12.65
N GLY A 380 -25.96 -26.94 -11.72
CA GLY A 380 -24.84 -27.87 -11.87
C GLY A 380 -23.63 -27.31 -12.60
N TYR A 381 -23.66 -26.04 -13.03
CA TYR A 381 -22.53 -25.35 -13.67
C TYR A 381 -21.85 -24.36 -12.72
N ASN A 382 -20.52 -24.36 -12.75
CA ASN A 382 -19.72 -23.35 -12.05
C ASN A 382 -19.85 -22.02 -12.79
N VAL A 383 -20.44 -21.03 -12.14
CA VAL A 383 -20.58 -19.67 -12.68
C VAL A 383 -19.64 -18.76 -11.95
N HIS A 384 -18.77 -18.08 -12.68
CA HIS A 384 -17.88 -17.04 -12.17
C HIS A 384 -18.46 -15.70 -12.61
N PRO A 385 -18.91 -14.83 -11.67
CA PRO A 385 -19.31 -13.46 -12.01
C PRO A 385 -18.10 -12.73 -12.60
N GLN A 386 -18.29 -12.08 -13.73
CA GLN A 386 -17.29 -11.20 -14.33
C GLN A 386 -17.52 -9.78 -13.90
#